data_e4747326b492ae8e87ab3920f31e669c
#
_entry.id   e4747326b492ae8e87ab3920f31e669c
#
_cell.length_a   1.000
_cell.length_b   1.000
_cell.length_c   1.000
_cell.angle_alpha   90.00
_cell.angle_beta   90.00
_cell.angle_gamma   90.00
#
_symmetry.space_group_name_H-M   'P 1'
#
loop_
_entity.id
_entity.type
_entity.pdbx_description
1 polymer ?
#
loop_
_entity_poly.entity_id
_entity_poly.type
_entity_poly.pdbx_seq_one_letter_code
_entity_poly.pdbx_strand_id
1 'polypeptide(L)'
;VFGGNLEILGPWYPKWEAWVDTHCSGVVRCYQTGPWVFMSLLQTLAEFAASTVAICLFAAFVVLLFITMNVAVAVIATGTVLVVIMTVVALVVLAGFKNGMYEAVFTIICVGMSIDYAVHLSHFYNNAVGTRYEKTRDAIHGVGVSVIGGAITTMGAGVPLLFCVVMFFYTQGLFIFLTATSSLFFSFALLMPLLMIAGPEGEQGDLRALWRNATRKRPPKGGRGRSRVSV
;
A
#
# COMPACT_ATOMS: atom_id res chain seq x y z
N VAL A 1 26.34 6.47 18.72
CA VAL A 1 26.43 6.70 20.18
C VAL A 1 25.10 6.31 20.86
N PHE A 2 23.92 6.42 20.20
CA PHE A 2 22.63 6.09 20.81
C PHE A 2 22.26 4.60 20.77
N GLY A 3 22.80 3.79 19.84
CA GLY A 3 22.45 2.38 19.70
C GLY A 3 22.91 1.47 20.86
N GLY A 4 24.03 1.77 21.50
CA GLY A 4 24.51 0.96 22.62
C GLY A 4 23.69 1.11 23.92
N ASN A 5 23.07 2.26 24.11
CA ASN A 5 22.22 2.49 25.28
C ASN A 5 20.86 1.77 25.16
N LEU A 6 20.38 1.52 23.96
CA LEU A 6 19.09 0.85 23.71
C LEU A 6 19.12 -0.63 24.11
N GLU A 7 20.21 -1.33 23.85
CA GLU A 7 20.36 -2.75 24.26
C GLU A 7 20.47 -2.90 25.79
N ILE A 8 21.08 -1.93 26.46
CA ILE A 8 21.25 -1.93 27.92
C ILE A 8 19.95 -1.51 28.63
N LEU A 9 19.26 -0.51 28.11
CA LEU A 9 18.08 0.07 28.76
C LEU A 9 16.77 -0.68 28.42
N GLY A 10 16.72 -1.40 27.30
CA GLY A 10 15.52 -2.11 26.86
C GLY A 10 14.90 -3.02 27.91
N PRO A 11 15.67 -3.89 28.61
CA PRO A 11 15.13 -4.77 29.66
C PRO A 11 14.65 -4.04 30.92
N TRP A 12 15.14 -2.81 31.15
CA TRP A 12 14.80 -2.00 32.33
C TRP A 12 13.59 -1.09 32.08
N TYR A 13 13.28 -0.80 30.84
CA TYR A 13 12.20 0.12 30.46
C TYR A 13 10.84 -0.28 31.04
N PRO A 14 10.31 -1.52 30.83
CA PRO A 14 9.01 -1.91 31.37
C PRO A 14 8.96 -1.92 32.91
N LYS A 15 10.10 -2.22 33.57
CA LYS A 15 10.20 -2.16 35.02
C LYS A 15 10.13 -0.72 35.53
N TRP A 16 10.74 0.20 34.82
CA TRP A 16 10.69 1.62 35.14
C TRP A 16 9.30 2.19 34.93
N GLU A 17 8.62 1.89 33.84
CA GLU A 17 7.24 2.36 33.64
C GLU A 17 6.30 1.85 34.73
N ALA A 18 6.34 0.57 35.05
CA ALA A 18 5.55 0.00 36.12
C ALA A 18 5.84 0.66 37.48
N TRP A 19 7.09 1.04 37.74
CA TRP A 19 7.45 1.79 38.96
C TRP A 19 6.90 3.22 38.94
N VAL A 20 7.02 3.92 37.80
CA VAL A 20 6.48 5.28 37.61
C VAL A 20 4.99 5.30 37.80
N ASP A 21 4.25 4.37 37.17
CA ASP A 21 2.79 4.27 37.27
C ASP A 21 2.34 4.03 38.72
N THR A 22 3.14 3.28 39.49
CA THR A 22 2.80 2.95 40.90
C THR A 22 3.11 4.10 41.85
N HIS A 23 4.22 4.85 41.63
CA HIS A 23 4.73 5.83 42.58
C HIS A 23 4.52 7.28 42.17
N CYS A 24 4.26 7.54 40.90
CA CYS A 24 4.16 8.89 40.34
C CYS A 24 2.73 9.28 39.95
N SER A 25 1.74 8.47 40.27
CA SER A 25 0.31 8.78 40.04
C SER A 25 -0.20 9.77 41.09
N GLY A 26 -0.74 10.88 40.65
CA GLY A 26 -1.41 11.87 41.48
C GLY A 26 -0.62 13.14 41.78
N VAL A 27 -0.05 13.29 42.98
CA VAL A 27 0.55 14.54 43.46
C VAL A 27 2.04 14.65 43.04
N VAL A 28 2.70 13.54 42.85
CA VAL A 28 4.15 13.49 42.53
C VAL A 28 4.32 13.44 41.02
N ARG A 29 4.99 14.44 40.44
CA ARG A 29 5.38 14.44 39.02
C ARG A 29 6.78 13.86 38.86
N CYS A 30 6.87 12.74 38.16
CA CYS A 30 8.15 12.18 37.77
C CYS A 30 8.56 12.70 36.38
N TYR A 31 9.82 13.09 36.24
CA TYR A 31 10.37 13.53 34.95
C TYR A 31 11.16 12.38 34.33
N GLN A 32 10.84 12.07 33.09
CA GLN A 32 11.64 11.15 32.28
C GLN A 32 12.79 11.91 31.64
N THR A 33 13.99 11.31 31.62
CA THR A 33 15.15 11.87 30.93
C THR A 33 15.12 11.52 29.44
N GLY A 34 15.87 12.25 28.60
CA GLY A 34 15.89 12.09 27.15
C GLY A 34 15.99 10.64 26.63
N PRO A 35 16.84 9.75 27.20
CA PRO A 35 16.90 8.34 26.79
C PRO A 35 15.58 7.58 26.99
N TRP A 36 14.85 7.84 28.06
CA TRP A 36 13.57 7.20 28.36
C TRP A 36 12.45 7.68 27.43
N VAL A 37 12.41 8.97 27.14
CA VAL A 37 11.47 9.55 26.17
C VAL A 37 11.69 8.94 24.79
N PHE A 38 12.96 8.76 24.41
CA PHE A 38 13.30 8.12 23.14
C PHE A 38 12.90 6.65 23.09
N MET A 39 13.06 5.90 24.19
CA MET A 39 12.60 4.51 24.29
C MET A 39 11.08 4.39 24.20
N SER A 40 10.33 5.25 24.91
CA SER A 40 8.88 5.35 24.82
C SER A 40 8.43 5.60 23.38
N LEU A 41 9.06 6.55 22.70
CA LEU A 41 8.79 6.84 21.31
C LEU A 41 9.01 5.62 20.40
N LEU A 42 10.11 4.89 20.57
CA LEU A 42 10.41 3.70 19.77
C LEU A 42 9.40 2.58 19.98
N GLN A 43 8.99 2.33 21.23
CA GLN A 43 7.96 1.32 21.52
C GLN A 43 6.62 1.70 20.92
N THR A 44 6.19 2.94 21.13
CA THR A 44 4.95 3.46 20.55
C THR A 44 4.94 3.35 19.03
N LEU A 45 6.05 3.69 18.37
CA LEU A 45 6.17 3.56 16.91
C LEU A 45 6.12 2.09 16.46
N ALA A 46 6.76 1.18 17.19
CA ALA A 46 6.72 -0.25 16.88
C ALA A 46 5.31 -0.85 17.03
N GLU A 47 4.59 -0.47 18.10
CA GLU A 47 3.21 -0.91 18.34
C GLU A 47 2.24 -0.40 17.25
N PHE A 48 2.39 0.85 16.84
CA PHE A 48 1.53 1.45 15.82
C PHE A 48 1.94 1.13 14.37
N ALA A 49 3.14 0.61 14.12
CA ALA A 49 3.62 0.35 12.76
C ALA A 49 2.68 -0.61 12.00
N ALA A 50 2.29 -1.72 12.62
CA ALA A 50 1.41 -2.70 11.97
C ALA A 50 0.01 -2.13 11.70
N SER A 51 -0.57 -1.41 12.65
CA SER A 51 -1.88 -0.77 12.47
C SER A 51 -1.83 0.34 11.41
N THR A 52 -0.75 1.10 11.35
CA THR A 52 -0.56 2.14 10.34
C THR A 52 -0.46 1.54 8.93
N VAL A 53 0.30 0.46 8.75
CA VAL A 53 0.37 -0.26 7.46
C VAL A 53 -1.01 -0.79 7.07
N ALA A 54 -1.79 -1.35 8.01
CA ALA A 54 -3.14 -1.83 7.73
C ALA A 54 -4.08 -0.69 7.30
N ILE A 55 -4.02 0.45 7.97
CA ILE A 55 -4.81 1.64 7.60
C ILE A 55 -4.41 2.15 6.22
N CYS A 56 -3.11 2.22 5.91
CA CYS A 56 -2.61 2.64 4.60
C CYS A 56 -3.04 1.67 3.50
N LEU A 57 -2.99 0.35 3.73
CA LEU A 57 -3.48 -0.66 2.77
C LEU A 57 -4.98 -0.55 2.55
N PHE A 58 -5.76 -0.31 3.60
CA PHE A 58 -7.19 -0.07 3.47
C PHE A 58 -7.47 1.20 2.66
N ALA A 59 -6.78 2.30 2.93
CA ALA A 59 -6.87 3.52 2.14
C ALA A 59 -6.49 3.30 0.67
N ALA A 60 -5.42 2.54 0.42
CA ALA A 60 -5.00 2.12 -0.92
C ALA A 60 -6.09 1.33 -1.65
N PHE A 61 -6.71 0.36 -0.97
CA PHE A 61 -7.82 -0.40 -1.52
C PHE A 61 -9.01 0.49 -1.89
N VAL A 62 -9.37 1.43 -1.02
CA VAL A 62 -10.47 2.38 -1.28
C VAL A 62 -10.15 3.25 -2.50
N VAL A 63 -8.95 3.80 -2.60
CA VAL A 63 -8.51 4.60 -3.76
C VAL A 63 -8.55 3.77 -5.05
N LEU A 64 -7.99 2.56 -5.03
CA LEU A 64 -8.02 1.63 -6.17
C LEU A 64 -9.45 1.30 -6.57
N LEU A 65 -10.34 1.06 -5.61
CA LEU A 65 -11.74 0.78 -5.87
C LEU A 65 -12.44 1.96 -6.55
N PHE A 66 -12.19 3.19 -6.09
CA PHE A 66 -12.76 4.40 -6.73
C PHE A 66 -12.23 4.62 -8.14
N ILE A 67 -10.95 4.39 -8.37
CA ILE A 67 -10.32 4.61 -9.67
C ILE A 67 -10.74 3.54 -10.68
N THR A 68 -10.71 2.27 -10.27
CA THR A 68 -11.02 1.14 -11.17
C THR A 68 -12.51 0.88 -11.27
N MET A 69 -13.32 1.27 -10.26
CA MET A 69 -14.75 0.92 -10.12
C MET A 69 -15.01 -0.58 -10.27
N ASN A 70 -13.99 -1.41 -10.03
CA ASN A 70 -14.06 -2.86 -10.14
C ASN A 70 -13.40 -3.52 -8.93
N VAL A 71 -14.21 -4.24 -8.15
CA VAL A 71 -13.75 -4.87 -6.90
C VAL A 71 -12.66 -5.92 -7.15
N ALA A 72 -12.79 -6.72 -8.20
CA ALA A 72 -11.82 -7.78 -8.50
C ALA A 72 -10.43 -7.20 -8.83
N VAL A 73 -10.39 -6.16 -9.67
CA VAL A 73 -9.14 -5.46 -10.01
C VAL A 73 -8.53 -4.80 -8.77
N ALA A 74 -9.35 -4.14 -7.95
CA ALA A 74 -8.89 -3.48 -6.72
C ALA A 74 -8.28 -4.49 -5.72
N VAL A 75 -8.89 -5.66 -5.54
CA VAL A 75 -8.36 -6.71 -4.65
C VAL A 75 -7.03 -7.25 -5.16
N ILE A 76 -6.92 -7.57 -6.45
CA ILE A 76 -5.68 -8.08 -7.06
C ILE A 76 -4.56 -7.03 -6.94
N ALA A 77 -4.85 -5.77 -7.25
CA ALA A 77 -3.86 -4.69 -7.16
C ALA A 77 -3.41 -4.44 -5.72
N THR A 78 -4.34 -4.41 -4.76
CA THR A 78 -3.99 -4.25 -3.33
C THR A 78 -3.17 -5.44 -2.81
N GLY A 79 -3.50 -6.66 -3.24
CA GLY A 79 -2.71 -7.85 -2.95
C GLY A 79 -1.27 -7.75 -3.47
N THR A 80 -1.08 -7.22 -4.68
CA THR A 80 0.25 -6.96 -5.24
C THR A 80 1.01 -5.91 -4.43
N VAL A 81 0.36 -4.82 -4.03
CA VAL A 81 0.98 -3.79 -3.16
C VAL A 81 1.43 -4.40 -1.84
N LEU A 82 0.63 -5.28 -1.23
CA LEU A 82 1.02 -5.98 0.00
C LEU A 82 2.30 -6.82 -0.21
N VAL A 83 2.40 -7.55 -1.33
CA VAL A 83 3.61 -8.34 -1.66
C VAL A 83 4.84 -7.42 -1.80
N VAL A 84 4.69 -6.25 -2.46
CA VAL A 84 5.77 -5.26 -2.57
C VAL A 84 6.24 -4.80 -1.19
N ILE A 85 5.32 -4.41 -0.31
CA ILE A 85 5.65 -3.94 1.03
C ILE A 85 6.40 -5.03 1.82
N MET A 86 5.89 -6.25 1.81
CA MET A 86 6.53 -7.37 2.50
C MET A 86 7.93 -7.65 1.96
N THR A 87 8.12 -7.56 0.64
CA THR A 87 9.43 -7.74 0.00
C THR A 87 10.40 -6.64 0.40
N VAL A 88 9.99 -5.37 0.38
CA VAL A 88 10.86 -4.25 0.75
C VAL A 88 11.27 -4.34 2.22
N VAL A 89 10.32 -4.62 3.12
CA VAL A 89 10.61 -4.81 4.55
C VAL A 89 11.59 -5.97 4.75
N ALA A 90 11.39 -7.10 4.07
CA ALA A 90 12.30 -8.25 4.14
C ALA A 90 13.71 -7.90 3.65
N LEU A 91 13.84 -7.17 2.54
CA LEU A 91 15.14 -6.74 2.00
C LEU A 91 15.88 -5.80 2.95
N VAL A 92 15.16 -4.87 3.59
CA VAL A 92 15.75 -3.95 4.57
C VAL A 92 16.24 -4.68 5.82
N VAL A 93 15.46 -5.64 6.33
CA VAL A 93 15.87 -6.47 7.46
C VAL A 93 17.08 -7.33 7.09
N LEU A 94 17.12 -7.93 5.88
CA LEU A 94 18.27 -8.69 5.40
C LEU A 94 19.53 -7.82 5.21
N ALA A 95 19.38 -6.54 4.88
CA ALA A 95 20.46 -5.58 4.82
C ALA A 95 21.04 -5.21 6.20
N GLY A 96 20.48 -5.76 7.28
CA GLY A 96 20.98 -5.59 8.66
C GLY A 96 20.49 -4.31 9.34
N PHE A 97 19.52 -3.60 8.78
CA PHE A 97 18.92 -2.46 9.47
C PHE A 97 18.05 -2.96 10.61
N LYS A 98 18.28 -2.43 11.81
CA LYS A 98 17.46 -2.73 12.99
C LYS A 98 16.22 -1.84 12.95
N ASN A 99 15.06 -2.40 13.30
CA ASN A 99 13.81 -1.65 13.38
C ASN A 99 13.96 -0.44 14.32
N GLY A 100 13.94 0.74 13.76
CA GLY A 100 14.06 2.00 14.46
C GLY A 100 12.93 2.96 14.08
N MET A 101 13.01 4.18 14.58
CA MET A 101 12.04 5.24 14.32
C MET A 101 11.93 5.57 12.81
N TYR A 102 13.06 5.58 12.12
CA TYR A 102 13.13 5.98 10.72
C TYR A 102 12.51 4.92 9.80
N GLU A 103 12.72 3.65 10.11
CA GLU A 103 12.22 2.52 9.33
C GLU A 103 10.68 2.46 9.35
N ALA A 104 10.05 2.80 10.47
CA ALA A 104 8.60 2.90 10.56
C ALA A 104 8.05 4.00 9.64
N VAL A 105 8.65 5.20 9.65
CA VAL A 105 8.26 6.31 8.77
C VAL A 105 8.49 5.94 7.30
N PHE A 106 9.63 5.36 6.97
CA PHE A 106 9.93 4.98 5.58
C PHE A 106 9.02 3.87 5.07
N THR A 107 8.60 2.95 5.92
CA THR A 107 7.61 1.92 5.54
C THR A 107 6.29 2.54 5.12
N ILE A 108 5.82 3.58 5.80
CA ILE A 108 4.59 4.30 5.44
C ILE A 108 4.76 4.98 4.07
N ILE A 109 5.89 5.64 3.83
CA ILE A 109 6.21 6.26 2.53
C ILE A 109 6.27 5.19 1.44
N CYS A 110 6.85 4.02 1.73
CA CYS A 110 6.92 2.87 0.84
C CYS A 110 5.53 2.41 0.38
N VAL A 111 4.55 2.36 1.28
CA VAL A 111 3.16 2.01 0.92
C VAL A 111 2.63 2.99 -0.12
N GLY A 112 2.76 4.30 0.11
CA GLY A 112 2.30 5.33 -0.82
C GLY A 112 2.93 5.20 -2.21
N MET A 113 4.25 5.04 -2.29
CA MET A 113 4.97 4.90 -3.56
C MET A 113 4.66 3.58 -4.30
N SER A 114 4.34 2.51 -3.55
CA SER A 114 4.03 1.20 -4.16
C SER A 114 2.69 1.19 -4.88
N ILE A 115 1.75 2.04 -4.50
CA ILE A 115 0.41 2.11 -5.08
C ILE A 115 0.45 2.73 -6.48
N ASP A 116 1.33 3.69 -6.73
CA ASP A 116 1.31 4.50 -7.95
C ASP A 116 1.35 3.66 -9.23
N TYR A 117 2.27 2.71 -9.33
CA TYR A 117 2.39 1.86 -10.53
C TYR A 117 1.20 0.90 -10.67
N ALA A 118 0.72 0.37 -9.54
CA ALA A 118 -0.44 -0.52 -9.52
C ALA A 118 -1.71 0.21 -9.97
N VAL A 119 -1.92 1.46 -9.54
CA VAL A 119 -3.06 2.30 -9.94
C VAL A 119 -3.06 2.55 -11.45
N HIS A 120 -1.93 3.00 -12.00
CA HIS A 120 -1.84 3.31 -13.43
C HIS A 120 -2.14 2.07 -14.29
N LEU A 121 -1.50 0.94 -14.03
CA LEU A 121 -1.70 -0.28 -14.80
C LEU A 121 -3.12 -0.84 -14.64
N SER A 122 -3.66 -0.87 -13.41
CA SER A 122 -5.02 -1.34 -13.12
C SER A 122 -6.08 -0.47 -13.78
N HIS A 123 -5.90 0.85 -13.79
CA HIS A 123 -6.83 1.79 -14.43
C HIS A 123 -6.89 1.56 -15.94
N PHE A 124 -5.75 1.42 -16.61
CA PHE A 124 -5.70 1.16 -18.04
C PHE A 124 -6.28 -0.21 -18.38
N TYR A 125 -5.96 -1.25 -17.61
CA TYR A 125 -6.57 -2.56 -17.78
C TYR A 125 -8.09 -2.50 -17.70
N ASN A 126 -8.63 -1.81 -16.72
CA ASN A 126 -10.07 -1.73 -16.52
C ASN A 126 -10.81 -0.96 -17.61
N ASN A 127 -10.16 0.04 -18.23
CA ASN A 127 -10.76 0.83 -19.31
C ASN A 127 -10.57 0.19 -20.70
N ALA A 128 -9.70 -0.79 -20.86
CA ALA A 128 -9.49 -1.51 -22.10
C ALA A 128 -10.70 -2.44 -22.40
N VAL A 129 -10.98 -2.61 -23.69
CA VAL A 129 -12.10 -3.45 -24.19
C VAL A 129 -11.54 -4.69 -24.86
N GLY A 130 -12.13 -5.85 -24.59
CA GLY A 130 -11.71 -7.11 -25.22
C GLY A 130 -11.50 -8.25 -24.21
N THR A 131 -10.76 -9.26 -24.63
CA THR A 131 -10.34 -10.39 -23.79
C THR A 131 -9.32 -9.95 -22.74
N ARG A 132 -9.11 -10.76 -21.68
CA ARG A 132 -8.09 -10.50 -20.64
C ARG A 132 -6.72 -10.23 -21.23
N TYR A 133 -6.34 -11.01 -22.25
CA TYR A 133 -5.06 -10.87 -22.93
C TYR A 133 -4.95 -9.51 -23.64
N GLU A 134 -5.96 -9.13 -24.40
CA GLU A 134 -6.00 -7.84 -25.11
C GLU A 134 -5.95 -6.67 -24.13
N LYS A 135 -6.75 -6.71 -23.06
CA LYS A 135 -6.74 -5.70 -22.00
C LYS A 135 -5.37 -5.53 -21.35
N THR A 136 -4.70 -6.65 -21.02
CA THR A 136 -3.36 -6.63 -20.43
C THR A 136 -2.33 -6.05 -21.41
N ARG A 137 -2.38 -6.47 -22.67
CA ARG A 137 -1.52 -5.98 -23.73
C ARG A 137 -1.69 -4.46 -23.93
N ASP A 138 -2.93 -4.01 -24.04
CA ASP A 138 -3.25 -2.59 -24.23
C ASP A 138 -2.84 -1.74 -23.03
N ALA A 139 -2.98 -2.25 -21.80
CA ALA A 139 -2.49 -1.58 -20.61
C ALA A 139 -0.97 -1.42 -20.63
N ILE A 140 -0.22 -2.48 -20.99
CA ILE A 140 1.24 -2.42 -21.06
C ILE A 140 1.70 -1.48 -22.17
N HIS A 141 1.09 -1.54 -23.36
CA HIS A 141 1.45 -0.66 -24.46
C HIS A 141 1.04 0.79 -24.24
N GLY A 142 -0.11 1.02 -23.60
CA GLY A 142 -0.65 2.37 -23.41
C GLY A 142 0.07 3.17 -22.32
N VAL A 143 0.42 2.52 -21.21
CA VAL A 143 0.98 3.23 -20.04
C VAL A 143 2.32 2.67 -19.56
N GLY A 144 2.73 1.49 -20.03
CA GLY A 144 3.96 0.83 -19.55
C GLY A 144 5.22 1.70 -19.67
N VAL A 145 5.41 2.38 -20.80
CA VAL A 145 6.57 3.28 -21.01
C VAL A 145 6.54 4.44 -20.01
N SER A 146 5.36 5.02 -19.75
CA SER A 146 5.21 6.12 -18.78
C SER A 146 5.50 5.64 -17.36
N VAL A 147 5.03 4.45 -16.99
CA VAL A 147 5.28 3.84 -15.67
C VAL A 147 6.76 3.56 -15.47
N ILE A 148 7.44 3.00 -16.48
CA ILE A 148 8.88 2.78 -16.44
C ILE A 148 9.64 4.09 -16.33
N GLY A 149 9.26 5.12 -17.10
CA GLY A 149 9.86 6.45 -17.02
C GLY A 149 9.71 7.07 -15.62
N GLY A 150 8.51 6.98 -15.02
CA GLY A 150 8.26 7.42 -13.64
C GLY A 150 9.08 6.67 -12.61
N ALA A 151 9.23 5.35 -12.77
CA ALA A 151 10.07 4.55 -11.90
C ALA A 151 11.56 4.93 -11.99
N ILE A 152 12.07 5.16 -13.20
CA ILE A 152 13.46 5.58 -13.42
C ILE A 152 13.72 6.93 -12.76
N THR A 153 12.81 7.90 -12.88
CA THR A 153 12.96 9.21 -12.23
C THR A 153 12.94 9.10 -10.70
N THR A 154 12.08 8.25 -10.15
CA THR A 154 12.00 8.00 -8.71
C THR A 154 13.25 7.32 -8.19
N MET A 155 13.74 6.28 -8.87
CA MET A 155 15.02 5.64 -8.55
C MET A 155 16.18 6.63 -8.66
N GLY A 156 16.19 7.46 -9.70
CA GLY A 156 17.17 8.52 -9.92
C GLY A 156 17.20 9.56 -8.79
N ALA A 157 16.06 9.87 -8.18
CA ALA A 157 15.99 10.74 -7.00
C ALA A 157 16.54 10.07 -5.75
N GLY A 158 16.43 8.74 -5.63
CA GLY A 158 17.02 7.98 -4.52
C GLY A 158 18.55 7.88 -4.57
N VAL A 159 19.13 7.81 -5.77
CA VAL A 159 20.58 7.59 -5.95
C VAL A 159 21.45 8.65 -5.25
N PRO A 160 21.23 9.97 -5.39
CA PRO A 160 22.04 10.97 -4.66
C PRO A 160 21.99 10.81 -3.14
N LEU A 161 20.87 10.35 -2.60
CA LEU A 161 20.70 10.15 -1.16
C LEU A 161 21.58 9.00 -0.65
N LEU A 162 21.90 8.00 -1.47
CA LEU A 162 22.80 6.90 -1.11
C LEU A 162 24.25 7.35 -0.88
N PHE A 163 24.64 8.51 -1.38
CA PHE A 163 25.98 9.08 -1.15
C PHE A 163 26.02 10.05 0.02
N CYS A 164 24.88 10.28 0.71
CA CYS A 164 24.85 11.15 1.88
C CYS A 164 25.56 10.54 3.06
N VAL A 165 26.34 11.35 3.76
CA VAL A 165 27.05 10.96 5.02
C VAL A 165 26.07 10.81 6.18
N VAL A 166 24.93 11.52 6.15
CA VAL A 166 23.90 11.46 7.20
C VAL A 166 23.10 10.17 7.03
N MET A 167 23.16 9.30 8.03
CA MET A 167 22.54 7.97 8.04
C MET A 167 21.04 8.02 7.70
N PHE A 168 20.33 9.06 8.13
CA PHE A 168 18.93 9.28 7.83
C PHE A 168 18.67 9.36 6.30
N PHE A 169 19.41 10.20 5.59
CA PHE A 169 19.25 10.36 4.13
C PHE A 169 19.70 9.11 3.35
N TYR A 170 20.78 8.48 3.80
CA TYR A 170 21.22 7.21 3.24
C TYR A 170 20.13 6.14 3.31
N THR A 171 19.55 5.95 4.51
CA THR A 171 18.49 4.98 4.72
C THR A 171 17.25 5.32 3.89
N GLN A 172 16.86 6.59 3.83
CA GLN A 172 15.75 7.05 3.00
C GLN A 172 15.99 6.78 1.51
N GLY A 173 17.17 7.07 1.01
CA GLY A 173 17.55 6.79 -0.39
C GLY A 173 17.45 5.30 -0.72
N LEU A 174 17.92 4.46 0.19
CA LEU A 174 17.82 3.01 0.06
C LEU A 174 16.35 2.53 -0.02
N PHE A 175 15.49 3.02 0.87
CA PHE A 175 14.07 2.69 0.87
C PHE A 175 13.39 3.13 -0.44
N ILE A 176 13.64 4.34 -0.90
CA ILE A 176 13.08 4.86 -2.17
C ILE A 176 13.53 3.96 -3.34
N PHE A 177 14.82 3.67 -3.41
CA PHE A 177 15.37 2.86 -4.50
C PHE A 177 14.81 1.43 -4.49
N LEU A 178 14.82 0.76 -3.34
CA LEU A 178 14.27 -0.60 -3.20
C LEU A 178 12.77 -0.65 -3.47
N THR A 179 12.02 0.34 -2.98
CA THR A 179 10.57 0.40 -3.19
C THR A 179 10.22 0.60 -4.65
N ALA A 180 10.84 1.58 -5.33
CA ALA A 180 10.58 1.85 -6.73
C ALA A 180 10.93 0.64 -7.61
N THR A 181 12.09 0.00 -7.36
CA THR A 181 12.54 -1.19 -8.09
C THR A 181 11.59 -2.37 -7.86
N SER A 182 11.27 -2.68 -6.59
CA SER A 182 10.38 -3.80 -6.25
C SER A 182 8.96 -3.56 -6.77
N SER A 183 8.43 -2.36 -6.61
CA SER A 183 7.08 -2.02 -7.06
C SER A 183 6.96 -2.10 -8.58
N LEU A 184 7.96 -1.59 -9.33
CA LEU A 184 8.01 -1.74 -10.78
C LEU A 184 8.05 -3.22 -11.18
N PHE A 185 8.95 -3.99 -10.58
CA PHE A 185 9.10 -5.41 -10.87
C PHE A 185 7.80 -6.19 -10.62
N PHE A 186 7.20 -6.07 -9.45
CA PHE A 186 5.97 -6.79 -9.13
C PHE A 186 4.74 -6.28 -9.88
N SER A 187 4.71 -5.02 -10.29
CA SER A 187 3.64 -4.51 -11.15
C SER A 187 3.63 -5.17 -12.53
N PHE A 188 4.80 -5.43 -13.12
CA PHE A 188 4.88 -6.13 -14.40
C PHE A 188 4.91 -7.65 -14.25
N ALA A 189 5.61 -8.21 -13.27
CA ALA A 189 5.81 -9.63 -13.11
C ALA A 189 4.69 -10.35 -12.34
N LEU A 190 3.94 -9.65 -11.50
CA LEU A 190 2.87 -10.24 -10.70
C LEU A 190 1.50 -9.66 -11.04
N LEU A 191 1.33 -8.33 -11.02
CA LEU A 191 0.02 -7.70 -11.24
C LEU A 191 -0.50 -7.98 -12.66
N MET A 192 0.31 -7.76 -13.70
CA MET A 192 -0.13 -7.96 -15.09
C MET A 192 -0.50 -9.42 -15.39
N PRO A 193 0.33 -10.44 -15.05
CA PRO A 193 -0.07 -11.84 -15.21
C PRO A 193 -1.29 -12.25 -14.38
N LEU A 194 -1.44 -11.74 -13.15
CA LEU A 194 -2.64 -12.02 -12.35
C LEU A 194 -3.89 -11.43 -12.97
N LEU A 195 -3.83 -10.22 -13.53
CA LEU A 195 -4.96 -9.63 -14.26
C LEU A 195 -5.25 -10.40 -15.56
N MET A 196 -4.22 -10.97 -16.21
CA MET A 196 -4.42 -11.80 -17.41
C MET A 196 -5.09 -13.13 -17.08
N ILE A 197 -4.84 -13.73 -15.91
CA ILE A 197 -5.42 -15.02 -15.50
C ILE A 197 -6.78 -14.84 -14.81
N ALA A 198 -6.85 -13.94 -13.84
CA ALA A 198 -7.98 -13.78 -12.93
C ALA A 198 -8.72 -12.44 -13.09
N GLY A 199 -8.29 -11.59 -14.01
CA GLY A 199 -8.92 -10.28 -14.24
C GLY A 199 -10.36 -10.41 -14.76
N PRO A 200 -11.21 -9.43 -14.48
CA PRO A 200 -12.60 -9.45 -14.92
C PRO A 200 -12.72 -9.24 -16.43
N GLU A 201 -13.58 -10.04 -17.07
CA GLU A 201 -14.01 -9.86 -18.46
C GLU A 201 -15.42 -9.25 -18.51
N GLY A 202 -15.63 -8.27 -19.39
CA GLY A 202 -16.92 -7.60 -19.54
C GLY A 202 -17.33 -6.80 -18.29
N GLU A 203 -18.58 -6.96 -17.85
CA GLU A 203 -19.17 -6.25 -16.70
C GLU A 203 -18.95 -6.96 -15.35
N GLN A 204 -18.07 -7.97 -15.26
CA GLN A 204 -17.84 -8.73 -14.03
C GLN A 204 -17.15 -7.86 -12.98
N GLY A 205 -17.82 -7.67 -11.83
CA GLY A 205 -17.30 -6.86 -10.72
C GLY A 205 -17.35 -5.34 -10.93
N ASP A 206 -17.94 -4.85 -12.03
CA ASP A 206 -18.10 -3.42 -12.32
C ASP A 206 -19.23 -2.82 -11.46
N LEU A 207 -18.86 -1.97 -10.54
CA LEU A 207 -19.79 -1.25 -9.66
C LEU A 207 -20.70 -0.30 -10.46
N ARG A 208 -20.24 0.23 -11.59
CA ARG A 208 -21.06 1.08 -12.50
C ARG A 208 -22.21 0.28 -13.11
N ALA A 209 -21.93 -0.97 -13.51
CA ALA A 209 -22.96 -1.86 -14.05
C ALA A 209 -23.98 -2.25 -12.98
N LEU A 210 -23.52 -2.53 -11.76
CA LEU A 210 -24.39 -2.82 -10.62
C LEU A 210 -25.28 -1.62 -10.27
N TRP A 211 -24.72 -0.42 -10.22
CA TRP A 211 -25.49 0.80 -9.94
C TRP A 211 -26.49 1.13 -11.06
N ARG A 212 -26.08 1.00 -12.31
CA ARG A 212 -26.96 1.17 -13.48
C ARG A 212 -28.13 0.19 -13.47
N ASN A 213 -27.89 -1.07 -13.10
CA ASN A 213 -28.92 -2.09 -12.99
C ASN A 213 -29.85 -1.88 -11.79
N ALA A 214 -29.32 -1.34 -10.68
CA ALA A 214 -30.11 -0.99 -9.50
C ALA A 214 -31.01 0.23 -9.73
N THR A 215 -30.54 1.22 -10.51
CA THR A 215 -31.31 2.44 -10.82
C THR A 215 -32.24 2.27 -12.01
N ARG A 216 -32.04 1.25 -12.84
CA ARG A 216 -32.95 0.91 -13.95
C ARG A 216 -34.20 0.30 -13.34
N LYS A 217 -35.25 1.13 -13.10
CA LYS A 217 -36.59 0.67 -12.72
C LYS A 217 -37.00 -0.42 -13.67
N ARG A 218 -37.34 -1.62 -13.15
CA ARG A 218 -37.90 -2.70 -13.95
C ARG A 218 -39.06 -2.14 -14.80
N PRO A 219 -39.08 -2.32 -16.13
CA PRO A 219 -40.23 -1.94 -16.89
C PRO A 219 -41.47 -2.71 -16.33
N PRO A 220 -42.63 -2.08 -16.22
CA PRO A 220 -43.83 -2.75 -15.73
C PRO A 220 -44.05 -3.98 -16.60
N LYS A 221 -44.25 -5.15 -15.99
CA LYS A 221 -44.67 -6.37 -16.67
C LYS A 221 -45.96 -6.03 -17.41
N GLY A 222 -45.83 -5.74 -18.71
CA GLY A 222 -46.92 -5.38 -19.60
C GLY A 222 -47.98 -6.48 -19.59
N GLY A 223 -49.20 -6.04 -19.35
CA GLY A 223 -50.37 -6.88 -19.32
C GLY A 223 -50.52 -7.70 -20.61
N ARG A 224 -50.87 -8.96 -20.44
CA ARG A 224 -51.33 -9.87 -21.50
C ARG A 224 -52.36 -9.12 -22.36
N GLY A 225 -51.96 -8.75 -23.56
CA GLY A 225 -52.89 -8.29 -24.60
C GLY A 225 -53.89 -9.38 -24.90
N ARG A 226 -55.15 -9.14 -24.59
CA ARG A 226 -56.27 -9.92 -25.06
C ARG A 226 -56.26 -9.88 -26.60
N SER A 227 -56.02 -11.02 -27.20
CA SER A 227 -56.37 -11.26 -28.61
C SER A 227 -57.89 -11.08 -28.80
N ARG A 228 -58.31 -10.01 -29.45
CA ARG A 228 -59.63 -9.93 -30.01
C ARG A 228 -59.66 -10.82 -31.28
N VAL A 229 -60.38 -11.92 -31.23
CA VAL A 229 -60.91 -12.65 -32.39
C VAL A 229 -61.97 -11.76 -32.96
N SER A 230 -61.82 -11.30 -34.20
CA SER A 230 -62.91 -10.77 -35.05
C SER A 230 -63.37 -11.83 -36.06
N VAL A 231 -64.64 -12.08 -35.99
CA VAL A 231 -65.44 -12.90 -36.95
C VAL A 231 -65.40 -12.23 -38.30
#